data_e643e31b407c4b040f8277a44fdad08b
#
_entry.id   e643e31b407c4b040f8277a44fdad08b
#
_cell.length_a   1.000
_cell.length_b   1.000
_cell.length_c   1.000
_cell.angle_alpha   90.00
_cell.angle_beta   90.00
_cell.angle_gamma   90.00
#
_symmetry.space_group_name_H-M   'P 1'
#
loop_
_entity.id
_entity.type
_entity.pdbx_description
1 polymer ?
#
loop_
_entity_poly.entity_id
_entity_poly.type
_entity_poly.pdbx_seq_one_letter_code
_entity_poly.pdbx_strand_id
1 'polypeptide(L)'
;LINPLYGEIRAGYPGIMGILRNSITRPIDLRFERDRMIESLEVRRRRRKSLYELVCEISCDLVQRTMALLFLLASSPILFLVSLWIMFDSPGPIFFRQERMGLGGRIFKIVKFRTMIYDAERETGPVLARVGDERVTYAGRILRHLRIDEIPQMWNVLMGQMALVGPRPERPEIYDSIITEMPEFFKRLEVKPGISGLAQIRGDYHTEPKDKLRYDLLYIKRRSLWLDVRIIAITMYICLLKKGAC
;
A
#
# COMPACT_ATOMS: atom_id res chain seq x y z
N LEU A 1 -30.09 -21.39 -5.52
CA LEU A 1 -30.71 -20.11 -5.84
C LEU A 1 -29.72 -19.32 -6.69
N ILE A 2 -29.88 -19.38 -8.02
CA ILE A 2 -29.02 -18.79 -9.03
C ILE A 2 -29.40 -17.31 -9.14
N ASN A 3 -28.41 -16.44 -8.99
CA ASN A 3 -28.51 -14.98 -8.98
C ASN A 3 -29.00 -14.45 -10.35
N PRO A 4 -30.09 -13.66 -10.47
CA PRO A 4 -30.67 -13.20 -11.74
C PRO A 4 -29.77 -12.26 -12.56
N LEU A 5 -28.67 -11.76 -12.03
CA LEU A 5 -27.69 -10.92 -12.75
C LEU A 5 -26.85 -11.67 -13.80
N TYR A 6 -26.88 -13.00 -13.81
CA TYR A 6 -26.18 -13.82 -14.80
C TYR A 6 -26.86 -13.86 -16.19
N GLY A 7 -28.09 -13.41 -16.27
CA GLY A 7 -28.89 -13.42 -17.53
C GLY A 7 -28.60 -12.27 -18.49
N GLU A 8 -28.22 -11.10 -17.97
CA GLU A 8 -28.04 -9.89 -18.79
C GLU A 8 -26.68 -9.81 -19.51
N ILE A 9 -25.67 -10.52 -19.00
CA ILE A 9 -24.33 -10.54 -19.63
C ILE A 9 -24.32 -11.38 -20.91
N ARG A 10 -25.35 -12.24 -21.11
CA ARG A 10 -25.42 -13.17 -22.26
C ARG A 10 -25.79 -12.50 -23.59
N ALA A 11 -26.39 -11.32 -23.56
CA ALA A 11 -26.93 -10.66 -24.75
C ALA A 11 -25.99 -9.65 -25.44
N GLY A 12 -24.88 -9.24 -24.80
CA GLY A 12 -24.11 -8.10 -25.26
C GLY A 12 -22.80 -8.35 -26.00
N TYR A 13 -22.15 -9.52 -25.84
CA TYR A 13 -20.81 -9.75 -26.41
C TYR A 13 -20.54 -11.21 -26.77
N PRO A 14 -20.92 -11.67 -27.96
CA PRO A 14 -20.67 -13.07 -28.40
C PRO A 14 -19.19 -13.43 -28.58
N GLY A 15 -18.29 -12.43 -28.74
CA GLY A 15 -16.84 -12.67 -28.92
C GLY A 15 -16.10 -13.03 -27.62
N ILE A 16 -16.61 -12.65 -26.46
CA ILE A 16 -15.93 -12.87 -25.17
C ILE A 16 -16.10 -14.32 -24.69
N MET A 17 -17.21 -14.99 -25.06
CA MET A 17 -17.45 -16.39 -24.70
C MET A 17 -16.48 -17.38 -25.36
N GLY A 18 -15.96 -17.07 -26.55
CA GLY A 18 -14.93 -17.88 -27.21
C GLY A 18 -13.59 -17.82 -26.47
N ILE A 19 -13.24 -16.67 -25.93
CA ILE A 19 -12.00 -16.44 -25.17
C ILE A 19 -12.09 -17.11 -23.80
N LEU A 20 -13.22 -17.02 -23.11
CA LEU A 20 -13.44 -17.63 -21.80
C LEU A 20 -13.47 -19.16 -21.85
N ARG A 21 -13.98 -19.76 -22.94
CA ARG A 21 -14.05 -21.22 -23.07
C ARG A 21 -12.69 -21.88 -23.28
N ASN A 22 -11.72 -21.17 -23.87
CA ASN A 22 -10.35 -21.64 -24.04
C ASN A 22 -9.42 -21.37 -22.83
N SER A 23 -9.85 -20.50 -21.90
CA SER A 23 -9.07 -20.13 -20.72
C SER A 23 -9.31 -21.04 -19.51
N ILE A 24 -10.39 -21.86 -19.52
CA ILE A 24 -10.77 -22.73 -18.39
C ILE A 24 -9.83 -23.93 -18.21
N THR A 25 -8.97 -24.24 -19.20
CA THR A 25 -8.11 -25.43 -19.18
C THR A 25 -6.62 -25.15 -18.94
N ARG A 26 -6.21 -23.88 -18.81
CA ARG A 26 -4.83 -23.54 -18.39
C ARG A 26 -4.88 -22.84 -17.03
N PRO A 27 -4.01 -23.20 -16.08
CA PRO A 27 -3.86 -22.40 -14.87
C PRO A 27 -3.54 -20.97 -15.31
N ILE A 28 -4.39 -20.01 -14.89
CA ILE A 28 -4.18 -18.59 -15.18
C ILE A 28 -2.84 -18.23 -14.57
N ASP A 29 -1.85 -17.91 -15.40
CA ASP A 29 -0.59 -17.37 -14.91
C ASP A 29 -0.85 -15.93 -14.44
N LEU A 30 -1.12 -15.81 -13.14
CA LEU A 30 -1.43 -14.53 -12.47
C LEU A 30 -0.31 -13.50 -12.70
N ARG A 31 0.93 -13.96 -12.89
CA ARG A 31 2.06 -13.07 -13.20
C ARG A 31 1.91 -12.47 -14.59
N PHE A 32 1.54 -13.28 -15.57
CA PHE A 32 1.33 -12.81 -16.95
C PHE A 32 0.18 -11.81 -17.05
N GLU A 33 -0.95 -12.06 -16.39
CA GLU A 33 -2.07 -11.12 -16.36
C GLU A 33 -1.68 -9.82 -15.65
N ARG A 34 -0.96 -9.89 -14.56
CA ARG A 34 -0.40 -8.73 -13.87
C ARG A 34 0.50 -7.91 -14.80
N ASP A 35 1.44 -8.54 -15.49
CA ASP A 35 2.41 -7.85 -16.34
C ASP A 35 1.71 -7.16 -17.53
N ARG A 36 0.70 -7.77 -18.14
CA ARG A 36 -0.16 -7.14 -19.14
C ARG A 36 -0.90 -5.92 -18.61
N MET A 37 -1.45 -6.00 -17.39
CA MET A 37 -2.12 -4.86 -16.77
C MET A 37 -1.12 -3.73 -16.46
N ILE A 38 0.09 -4.03 -15.98
CA ILE A 38 1.17 -3.08 -15.76
C ILE A 38 1.49 -2.33 -17.06
N GLU A 39 1.69 -3.05 -18.16
CA GLU A 39 1.97 -2.47 -19.47
C GLU A 39 0.85 -1.52 -19.92
N SER A 40 -0.41 -1.93 -19.74
CA SER A 40 -1.57 -1.10 -20.05
C SER A 40 -1.62 0.21 -19.25
N LEU A 41 -1.22 0.18 -17.97
CA LEU A 41 -1.13 1.37 -17.12
C LEU A 41 -0.01 2.31 -17.57
N GLU A 42 1.16 1.77 -17.91
CA GLU A 42 2.28 2.59 -18.41
C GLU A 42 1.94 3.30 -19.71
N VAL A 43 1.26 2.60 -20.64
CA VAL A 43 0.79 3.19 -21.90
C VAL A 43 -0.22 4.31 -21.65
N ARG A 44 -1.20 4.10 -20.77
CA ARG A 44 -2.20 5.14 -20.40
C ARG A 44 -1.54 6.35 -19.75
N ARG A 45 -0.54 6.13 -18.87
CA ARG A 45 0.17 7.19 -18.16
C ARG A 45 0.98 8.07 -19.12
N ARG A 46 1.63 7.48 -20.13
CA ARG A 46 2.43 8.22 -21.13
C ARG A 46 1.58 9.09 -22.05
N ARG A 47 0.34 8.65 -22.39
CA ARG A 47 -0.51 9.31 -23.39
C ARG A 47 -1.23 10.59 -22.93
N ARG A 48 -1.27 10.92 -21.63
CA ARG A 48 -2.25 11.89 -21.10
C ARG A 48 -1.71 13.08 -20.30
N LYS A 49 -0.40 13.24 -20.11
CA LYS A 49 0.07 14.35 -19.26
C LYS A 49 0.48 15.56 -20.13
N SER A 50 -0.16 16.71 -19.87
CA SER A 50 0.30 18.00 -20.33
C SER A 50 1.63 18.34 -19.64
N LEU A 51 2.42 19.25 -20.25
CA LEU A 51 3.67 19.74 -19.66
C LEU A 51 3.42 20.34 -18.27
N TYR A 52 2.30 21.05 -18.10
CA TYR A 52 1.88 21.63 -16.82
C TYR A 52 1.65 20.56 -15.74
N GLU A 53 0.92 19.49 -16.06
CA GLU A 53 0.69 18.37 -15.12
C GLU A 53 2.00 17.68 -14.73
N LEU A 54 2.92 17.54 -15.68
CA LEU A 54 4.24 16.96 -15.41
C LEU A 54 5.06 17.83 -14.44
N VAL A 55 5.11 19.15 -14.69
CA VAL A 55 5.80 20.09 -13.81
C VAL A 55 5.20 20.09 -12.41
N CYS A 56 3.86 20.13 -12.29
CA CYS A 56 3.18 20.05 -11.01
C CYS A 56 3.51 18.74 -10.27
N GLU A 57 3.52 17.62 -10.96
CA GLU A 57 3.83 16.30 -10.35
C GLU A 57 5.29 16.26 -9.84
N ILE A 58 6.25 16.75 -10.63
CA ILE A 58 7.66 16.82 -10.24
C ILE A 58 7.84 17.75 -9.04
N SER A 59 7.20 18.93 -9.07
CA SER A 59 7.28 19.90 -7.97
C SER A 59 6.71 19.34 -6.67
N CYS A 60 5.53 18.70 -6.73
CA CYS A 60 4.94 18.04 -5.58
C CYS A 60 5.81 16.90 -5.05
N ASP A 61 6.43 16.12 -5.95
CA ASP A 61 7.33 15.03 -5.56
C ASP A 61 8.58 15.57 -4.85
N LEU A 62 9.17 16.63 -5.37
CA LEU A 62 10.33 17.28 -4.77
C LEU A 62 10.01 17.84 -3.37
N VAL A 63 8.87 18.52 -3.22
CA VAL A 63 8.41 19.03 -1.91
C VAL A 63 8.24 17.89 -0.92
N GLN A 64 7.59 16.79 -1.28
CA GLN A 64 7.42 15.65 -0.38
C GLN A 64 8.75 15.00 0.01
N ARG A 65 9.70 14.87 -0.90
CA ARG A 65 11.04 14.35 -0.62
C ARG A 65 11.81 15.26 0.33
N THR A 66 11.74 16.58 0.13
CA THR A 66 12.36 17.56 1.03
C THR A 66 11.75 17.48 2.42
N MET A 67 10.41 17.41 2.52
CA MET A 67 9.73 17.20 3.80
C MET A 67 10.15 15.89 4.49
N ALA A 68 10.26 14.80 3.73
CA ALA A 68 10.70 13.52 4.27
C ALA A 68 12.14 13.57 4.77
N LEU A 69 13.05 14.25 4.06
CA LEU A 69 14.43 14.46 4.50
C LEU A 69 14.49 15.25 5.81
N LEU A 70 13.80 16.39 5.86
CA LEU A 70 13.77 17.23 7.06
C LEU A 70 13.18 16.48 8.27
N PHE A 71 12.12 15.71 8.04
CA PHE A 71 11.51 14.87 9.08
C PHE A 71 12.46 13.78 9.58
N LEU A 72 13.16 13.09 8.68
CA LEU A 72 14.17 12.08 9.05
C LEU A 72 15.32 12.69 9.85
N LEU A 73 15.82 13.86 9.45
CA LEU A 73 16.86 14.58 10.20
C LEU A 73 16.37 14.98 11.59
N ALA A 74 15.19 15.57 11.69
CA ALA A 74 14.61 15.98 12.98
C ALA A 74 14.31 14.79 13.90
N SER A 75 13.87 13.66 13.34
CA SER A 75 13.55 12.44 14.10
C SER A 75 14.78 11.56 14.37
N SER A 76 15.95 11.86 13.80
CA SER A 76 17.14 11.00 13.90
C SER A 76 17.57 10.63 15.33
N PRO A 77 17.51 11.51 16.37
CA PRO A 77 17.82 11.10 17.74
C PRO A 77 16.86 10.03 18.26
N ILE A 78 15.56 10.18 17.96
CA ILE A 78 14.52 9.22 18.36
C ILE A 78 14.74 7.89 17.63
N LEU A 79 15.00 7.95 16.31
CA LEU A 79 15.27 6.76 15.50
C LEU A 79 16.49 5.99 16.02
N PHE A 80 17.52 6.70 16.46
CA PHE A 80 18.71 6.10 17.07
C PHE A 80 18.37 5.37 18.37
N LEU A 81 17.66 6.04 19.31
CA LEU A 81 17.27 5.42 20.58
C LEU A 81 16.35 4.21 20.38
N VAL A 82 15.40 4.29 19.47
CA VAL A 82 14.52 3.16 19.09
C VAL A 82 15.34 2.01 18.49
N SER A 83 16.34 2.32 17.67
CA SER A 83 17.21 1.31 17.08
C SER A 83 17.99 0.54 18.16
N LEU A 84 18.55 1.24 19.14
CA LEU A 84 19.20 0.62 20.29
C LEU A 84 18.22 -0.24 21.09
N TRP A 85 17.03 0.27 21.36
CA TRP A 85 16.02 -0.49 22.09
C TRP A 85 15.66 -1.81 21.38
N ILE A 86 15.39 -1.79 20.06
CA ILE A 86 15.09 -2.98 19.28
C ILE A 86 16.25 -4.00 19.32
N MET A 87 17.50 -3.51 19.29
CA MET A 87 18.69 -4.35 19.33
C MET A 87 18.83 -5.11 20.67
N PHE A 88 18.45 -4.46 21.78
CA PHE A 88 18.47 -5.09 23.11
C PHE A 88 17.24 -5.94 23.41
N ASP A 89 16.08 -5.66 22.77
CA ASP A 89 14.83 -6.37 23.00
C ASP A 89 14.81 -7.77 22.35
N SER A 90 15.39 -7.93 21.19
CA SER A 90 15.40 -9.22 20.49
C SER A 90 16.54 -9.32 19.45
N PRO A 91 17.11 -10.53 19.23
CA PRO A 91 18.17 -10.72 18.24
C PRO A 91 17.68 -10.52 16.81
N GLY A 92 18.54 -9.99 15.92
CA GLY A 92 18.27 -9.84 14.48
C GLY A 92 18.37 -8.38 13.99
N PRO A 93 18.04 -8.09 12.73
CA PRO A 93 18.18 -6.77 12.11
C PRO A 93 17.21 -5.75 12.72
N ILE A 94 17.63 -4.49 12.83
CA ILE A 94 16.80 -3.39 13.36
C ILE A 94 15.62 -3.06 12.43
N PHE A 95 15.87 -3.09 11.13
CA PHE A 95 14.89 -2.76 10.12
C PHE A 95 14.29 -4.02 9.48
N PHE A 96 12.98 -4.02 9.36
CA PHE A 96 12.22 -4.97 8.56
C PHE A 96 12.01 -4.42 7.16
N ARG A 97 12.24 -5.24 6.15
CA ARG A 97 12.05 -4.91 4.73
C ARG A 97 11.13 -5.93 4.09
N GLN A 98 10.12 -5.46 3.35
CA GLN A 98 9.17 -6.33 2.69
C GLN A 98 8.78 -5.78 1.33
N GLU A 99 8.63 -6.65 0.35
CA GLU A 99 8.21 -6.26 -1.00
C GLU A 99 6.77 -5.79 -1.02
N ARG A 100 6.55 -4.71 -1.75
CA ARG A 100 5.25 -4.07 -1.91
C ARG A 100 5.05 -3.60 -3.35
N MET A 101 3.78 -3.59 -3.78
CA MET A 101 3.39 -3.04 -5.07
C MET A 101 3.39 -1.51 -5.01
N GLY A 102 4.11 -0.89 -5.93
CA GLY A 102 4.23 0.57 -6.06
C GLY A 102 3.58 1.09 -7.35
N LEU A 103 3.90 2.33 -7.67
CA LEU A 103 3.42 3.02 -8.86
C LEU A 103 3.67 2.22 -10.14
N GLY A 104 2.63 2.04 -10.95
CA GLY A 104 2.70 1.29 -12.20
C GLY A 104 3.05 -0.19 -12.02
N GLY A 105 2.82 -0.76 -10.83
CA GLY A 105 3.12 -2.16 -10.54
C GLY A 105 4.60 -2.45 -10.21
N ARG A 106 5.44 -1.44 -10.10
CA ARG A 106 6.87 -1.62 -9.75
C ARG A 106 6.98 -2.09 -8.31
N ILE A 107 7.69 -3.19 -8.10
CA ILE A 107 7.95 -3.71 -6.76
C ILE A 107 9.04 -2.86 -6.09
N PHE A 108 8.81 -2.50 -4.83
CA PHE A 108 9.81 -1.84 -3.97
C PHE A 108 9.80 -2.46 -2.57
N LYS A 109 10.87 -2.24 -1.81
CA LYS A 109 10.98 -2.72 -0.43
C LYS A 109 10.59 -1.62 0.54
N ILE A 110 9.45 -1.78 1.22
CA ILE A 110 9.07 -0.89 2.32
C ILE A 110 10.01 -1.10 3.50
N VAL A 111 10.38 -0.01 4.18
CA VAL A 111 11.29 -0.04 5.34
C VAL A 111 10.50 0.31 6.59
N LYS A 112 10.55 -0.55 7.61
CA LYS A 112 9.94 -0.33 8.92
C LYS A 112 10.92 -0.73 10.02
N PHE A 113 10.68 -0.29 11.25
CA PHE A 113 11.33 -0.93 12.39
C PHE A 113 10.80 -2.35 12.56
N ARG A 114 11.68 -3.26 12.96
CA ARG A 114 11.29 -4.61 13.32
C ARG A 114 10.46 -4.58 14.61
N THR A 115 9.27 -5.15 14.55
CA THR A 115 8.33 -5.25 15.66
C THR A 115 7.95 -6.69 16.00
N MET A 116 8.50 -7.66 15.25
CA MET A 116 8.31 -9.09 15.44
C MET A 116 9.66 -9.77 15.62
N ILE A 117 9.66 -10.95 16.20
CA ILE A 117 10.84 -11.82 16.27
C ILE A 117 11.39 -12.07 14.88
N TYR A 118 12.70 -12.31 14.81
CA TYR A 118 13.34 -12.63 13.55
C TYR A 118 12.74 -13.93 12.97
N ASP A 119 12.51 -13.95 11.67
CA ASP A 119 11.86 -15.07 10.94
C ASP A 119 10.42 -15.41 11.41
N ALA A 120 9.66 -14.43 11.92
CA ALA A 120 8.29 -14.61 12.39
C ALA A 120 7.32 -15.28 11.38
N GLU A 121 7.62 -15.21 10.08
CA GLU A 121 6.82 -15.82 9.00
C GLU A 121 7.39 -17.17 8.50
N ARG A 122 8.48 -17.69 9.11
CA ARG A 122 9.16 -18.91 8.62
C ARG A 122 8.27 -20.14 8.69
N GLU A 123 7.50 -20.28 9.77
CA GLU A 123 6.63 -21.45 9.98
C GLU A 123 5.20 -21.24 9.46
N THR A 124 4.72 -20.02 9.53
CA THR A 124 3.32 -19.68 9.20
C THR A 124 3.11 -19.16 7.79
N GLY A 125 4.18 -18.84 7.07
CA GLY A 125 4.09 -18.09 5.82
C GLY A 125 3.61 -16.64 6.03
N PRO A 126 3.19 -15.94 4.94
CA PRO A 126 2.77 -14.55 4.98
C PRO A 126 1.36 -14.39 5.59
N VAL A 127 1.28 -14.41 6.92
CA VAL A 127 0.02 -14.26 7.68
C VAL A 127 -0.07 -12.87 8.29
N LEU A 128 -1.26 -12.26 8.22
CA LEU A 128 -1.53 -10.97 8.88
C LEU A 128 -1.42 -11.12 10.40
N ALA A 129 -0.82 -10.11 11.05
CA ALA A 129 -0.74 -10.06 12.51
C ALA A 129 -2.14 -10.01 13.14
N ARG A 130 -2.32 -10.74 14.24
CA ARG A 130 -3.56 -10.74 15.04
C ARG A 130 -3.37 -9.90 16.30
N VAL A 131 -4.49 -9.52 16.93
CA VAL A 131 -4.46 -8.93 18.27
C VAL A 131 -3.88 -9.95 19.25
N GLY A 132 -2.85 -9.56 20.02
CA GLY A 132 -2.17 -10.48 20.93
C GLY A 132 -1.20 -11.46 20.25
N ASP A 133 -0.77 -11.22 19.03
CA ASP A 133 0.17 -12.06 18.28
C ASP A 133 1.49 -12.24 19.05
N GLU A 134 1.80 -13.47 19.44
CA GLU A 134 3.00 -13.83 20.25
C GLU A 134 4.32 -13.53 19.52
N ARG A 135 4.28 -13.41 18.18
CA ARG A 135 5.45 -13.06 17.39
C ARG A 135 5.88 -11.60 17.58
N VAL A 136 5.00 -10.76 18.19
CA VAL A 136 5.29 -9.34 18.41
C VAL A 136 6.16 -9.19 19.67
N THR A 137 7.32 -8.56 19.53
CA THR A 137 8.25 -8.31 20.63
C THR A 137 7.71 -7.28 21.62
N TYR A 138 8.32 -7.15 22.80
CA TYR A 138 7.89 -6.15 23.78
C TYR A 138 8.02 -4.71 23.24
N ALA A 139 9.20 -4.35 22.71
CA ALA A 139 9.38 -3.08 22.02
C ALA A 139 8.41 -2.92 20.84
N GLY A 140 8.19 -4.00 20.08
CA GLY A 140 7.29 -4.02 18.93
C GLY A 140 5.86 -3.63 19.27
N ARG A 141 5.33 -4.06 20.40
CA ARG A 141 3.97 -3.67 20.86
C ARG A 141 3.86 -2.16 21.06
N ILE A 142 4.83 -1.57 21.72
CA ILE A 142 4.85 -0.12 22.00
C ILE A 142 5.03 0.67 20.70
N LEU A 143 5.98 0.26 19.85
CA LEU A 143 6.25 0.91 18.58
C LEU A 143 5.03 0.91 17.65
N ARG A 144 4.31 -0.21 17.54
CA ARG A 144 3.06 -0.32 16.77
C ARG A 144 1.96 0.56 17.37
N HIS A 145 1.80 0.54 18.67
CA HIS A 145 0.79 1.37 19.35
C HIS A 145 1.01 2.87 19.11
N LEU A 146 2.26 3.30 19.07
CA LEU A 146 2.65 4.69 18.81
C LEU A 146 2.85 5.00 17.31
N ARG A 147 2.74 4.01 16.43
CA ARG A 147 3.03 4.13 14.98
C ARG A 147 4.47 4.58 14.66
N ILE A 148 5.39 4.45 15.61
CA ILE A 148 6.81 4.80 15.43
C ILE A 148 7.48 3.81 14.48
N ASP A 149 7.01 2.58 14.44
CA ASP A 149 7.52 1.54 13.53
C ASP A 149 7.41 1.91 12.04
N GLU A 150 6.52 2.82 11.68
CA GLU A 150 6.32 3.25 10.29
C GLU A 150 7.16 4.49 9.91
N ILE A 151 7.83 5.16 10.86
CA ILE A 151 8.67 6.34 10.58
C ILE A 151 9.77 6.06 9.53
N PRO A 152 10.47 4.91 9.53
CA PRO A 152 11.47 4.63 8.50
C PRO A 152 10.92 4.59 7.07
N GLN A 153 9.60 4.51 6.85
CA GLN A 153 9.00 4.61 5.51
C GLN A 153 9.21 6.00 4.87
N MET A 154 9.54 7.04 5.66
CA MET A 154 9.98 8.33 5.13
C MET A 154 11.20 8.19 4.20
N TRP A 155 12.03 7.16 4.42
CA TRP A 155 13.08 6.80 3.46
C TRP A 155 12.53 6.40 2.10
N ASN A 156 11.43 5.66 2.06
CA ASN A 156 10.79 5.30 0.80
C ASN A 156 10.16 6.52 0.09
N VAL A 157 9.69 7.53 0.86
CA VAL A 157 9.23 8.81 0.30
C VAL A 157 10.41 9.59 -0.28
N LEU A 158 11.52 9.68 0.46
CA LEU A 158 12.75 10.33 0.00
C LEU A 158 13.28 9.71 -1.29
N MET A 159 13.26 8.38 -1.40
CA MET A 159 13.62 7.64 -2.61
C MET A 159 12.59 7.76 -3.74
N GLY A 160 11.45 8.40 -3.51
CA GLY A 160 10.37 8.58 -4.49
C GLY A 160 9.55 7.33 -4.80
N GLN A 161 9.71 6.29 -4.00
CA GLN A 161 8.96 5.02 -4.10
C GLN A 161 7.55 5.15 -3.52
N MET A 162 7.38 6.04 -2.54
CA MET A 162 6.11 6.35 -1.87
C MET A 162 5.82 7.85 -1.91
N ALA A 163 4.58 8.21 -1.59
CA ALA A 163 4.12 9.55 -1.28
C ALA A 163 3.73 9.64 0.21
N LEU A 164 3.56 10.84 0.74
CA LEU A 164 3.00 11.01 2.09
C LEU A 164 1.55 10.54 2.14
N VAL A 165 0.77 10.80 1.08
CA VAL A 165 -0.63 10.38 0.95
C VAL A 165 -0.86 9.60 -0.33
N GLY A 166 -1.56 8.48 -0.20
CA GLY A 166 -1.89 7.59 -1.31
C GLY A 166 -2.50 6.27 -0.82
N PRO A 167 -2.89 5.38 -1.73
CA PRO A 167 -3.30 4.02 -1.39
C PRO A 167 -2.23 3.28 -0.60
N ARG A 168 -2.61 2.56 0.46
CA ARG A 168 -1.63 1.75 1.23
C ARG A 168 -1.06 0.64 0.35
N PRO A 169 0.28 0.47 0.29
CA PRO A 169 0.90 -0.55 -0.56
C PRO A 169 0.64 -1.94 0.01
N GLU A 170 0.13 -2.84 -0.83
CA GLU A 170 -0.10 -4.24 -0.47
C GLU A 170 1.05 -5.14 -0.96
N ARG A 171 1.16 -6.36 -0.40
CA ARG A 171 2.11 -7.38 -0.84
C ARG A 171 1.77 -7.86 -2.26
N PRO A 172 2.75 -8.24 -3.11
CA PRO A 172 2.47 -8.80 -4.42
C PRO A 172 1.53 -10.01 -4.38
N GLU A 173 1.73 -10.91 -3.41
CA GLU A 173 0.92 -12.14 -3.26
C GLU A 173 -0.56 -11.80 -2.96
N ILE A 174 -0.80 -10.77 -2.15
CA ILE A 174 -2.15 -10.27 -1.83
C ILE A 174 -2.78 -9.63 -3.07
N TYR A 175 -1.98 -8.89 -3.85
CA TYR A 175 -2.46 -8.35 -5.11
C TYR A 175 -2.90 -9.45 -6.06
N ASP A 176 -2.06 -10.48 -6.26
CA ASP A 176 -2.33 -11.59 -7.17
C ASP A 176 -3.64 -12.33 -6.79
N SER A 177 -3.93 -12.47 -5.49
CA SER A 177 -5.20 -13.06 -5.04
C SER A 177 -6.41 -12.15 -5.28
N ILE A 178 -6.29 -10.85 -4.99
CA ILE A 178 -7.41 -9.91 -5.10
C ILE A 178 -7.77 -9.61 -6.56
N ILE A 179 -6.78 -9.43 -7.45
CA ILE A 179 -7.03 -9.08 -8.85
C ILE A 179 -7.77 -10.17 -9.62
N THR A 180 -7.67 -11.44 -9.18
CA THR A 180 -8.41 -12.54 -9.77
C THR A 180 -9.92 -12.36 -9.60
N GLU A 181 -10.35 -11.86 -8.44
CA GLU A 181 -11.76 -11.61 -8.12
C GLU A 181 -12.19 -10.19 -8.48
N MET A 182 -11.25 -9.24 -8.40
CA MET A 182 -11.49 -7.81 -8.56
C MET A 182 -10.40 -7.14 -9.42
N PRO A 183 -10.45 -7.26 -10.75
CA PRO A 183 -9.44 -6.68 -11.66
C PRO A 183 -9.28 -5.16 -11.51
N GLU A 184 -10.33 -4.44 -11.09
CA GLU A 184 -10.28 -2.99 -10.87
C GLU A 184 -9.35 -2.57 -9.74
N PHE A 185 -8.96 -3.48 -8.85
CA PHE A 185 -8.03 -3.23 -7.75
C PHE A 185 -6.68 -2.71 -8.26
N PHE A 186 -6.36 -3.03 -9.50
CA PHE A 186 -5.16 -2.58 -10.20
C PHE A 186 -5.09 -1.06 -10.41
N LYS A 187 -6.24 -0.36 -10.46
CA LYS A 187 -6.30 1.11 -10.62
C LYS A 187 -5.62 1.86 -9.47
N ARG A 188 -5.44 1.21 -8.31
CA ARG A 188 -4.69 1.79 -7.17
C ARG A 188 -3.23 2.09 -7.51
N LEU A 189 -2.66 1.38 -8.47
CA LEU A 189 -1.28 1.55 -8.93
C LEU A 189 -1.08 2.72 -9.91
N GLU A 190 -2.13 3.44 -10.27
CA GLU A 190 -2.04 4.65 -11.11
C GLU A 190 -1.32 5.81 -10.38
N VAL A 191 -1.27 5.77 -9.06
CA VAL A 191 -0.59 6.75 -8.20
C VAL A 191 0.45 6.09 -7.31
N LYS A 192 1.39 6.89 -6.75
CA LYS A 192 2.32 6.38 -5.74
C LYS A 192 1.55 5.91 -4.51
N PRO A 193 1.97 4.78 -3.90
CA PRO A 193 1.43 4.38 -2.61
C PRO A 193 1.78 5.40 -1.53
N GLY A 194 0.90 5.53 -0.52
CA GLY A 194 1.05 6.48 0.57
C GLY A 194 1.40 5.85 1.91
N ILE A 195 2.02 6.64 2.79
CA ILE A 195 2.15 6.32 4.23
C ILE A 195 0.76 6.40 4.87
N SER A 196 0.02 7.46 4.58
CA SER A 196 -1.39 7.62 4.92
C SER A 196 -2.26 7.63 3.66
N GLY A 197 -3.57 7.42 3.82
CA GLY A 197 -4.51 7.41 2.71
C GLY A 197 -5.96 7.51 3.15
N LEU A 198 -6.83 7.83 2.21
CA LEU A 198 -8.26 8.01 2.48
C LEU A 198 -8.90 6.73 3.04
N ALA A 199 -8.52 5.56 2.53
CA ALA A 199 -8.98 4.27 3.04
C ALA A 199 -8.53 4.03 4.49
N GLN A 200 -7.33 4.48 4.86
CA GLN A 200 -6.78 4.29 6.21
C GLN A 200 -7.45 5.16 7.27
N ILE A 201 -7.94 6.37 6.90
CA ILE A 201 -8.62 7.28 7.84
C ILE A 201 -10.13 7.07 7.90
N ARG A 202 -10.72 6.35 6.95
CA ARG A 202 -12.16 6.08 6.84
C ARG A 202 -12.54 4.64 7.13
N GLY A 203 -11.63 3.71 6.94
CA GLY A 203 -11.81 2.28 7.19
C GLY A 203 -11.12 1.83 8.46
N ASP A 204 -11.49 0.64 8.91
CA ASP A 204 -10.85 -0.09 10.00
C ASP A 204 -9.82 -1.08 9.45
N TYR A 205 -9.06 -1.70 10.36
CA TYR A 205 -8.05 -2.71 10.01
C TYR A 205 -8.65 -3.89 9.22
N HIS A 206 -9.88 -4.25 9.49
CA HIS A 206 -10.63 -5.33 8.84
C HIS A 206 -11.46 -4.90 7.63
N THR A 207 -11.28 -3.67 7.15
CA THR A 207 -12.01 -3.17 5.96
C THR A 207 -11.77 -4.10 4.77
N GLU A 208 -12.85 -4.56 4.15
CA GLU A 208 -12.81 -5.44 2.98
C GLU A 208 -12.06 -4.78 1.81
N PRO A 209 -11.40 -5.58 0.94
CA PRO A 209 -10.70 -5.06 -0.24
C PRO A 209 -11.57 -4.17 -1.13
N LYS A 210 -12.87 -4.47 -1.23
CA LYS A 210 -13.84 -3.69 -2.01
C LYS A 210 -14.03 -2.27 -1.47
N ASP A 211 -14.15 -2.12 -0.16
CA ASP A 211 -14.31 -0.81 0.46
C ASP A 211 -13.00 -0.02 0.44
N LYS A 212 -11.85 -0.68 0.66
CA LYS A 212 -10.54 -0.07 0.45
C LYS A 212 -10.42 0.49 -0.96
N LEU A 213 -10.77 -0.30 -1.98
CA LEU A 213 -10.73 0.12 -3.37
C LEU A 213 -11.61 1.35 -3.61
N ARG A 214 -12.83 1.37 -3.07
CA ARG A 214 -13.77 2.51 -3.22
C ARG A 214 -13.15 3.81 -2.70
N TYR A 215 -12.54 3.81 -1.52
CA TYR A 215 -11.90 4.99 -0.95
C TYR A 215 -10.64 5.38 -1.73
N ASP A 216 -9.85 4.42 -2.16
CA ASP A 216 -8.62 4.68 -2.91
C ASP A 216 -8.94 5.25 -4.31
N LEU A 217 -9.96 4.74 -5.00
CA LEU A 217 -10.42 5.31 -6.27
C LEU A 217 -11.01 6.72 -6.10
N LEU A 218 -11.73 6.96 -4.99
CA LEU A 218 -12.22 8.30 -4.66
C LEU A 218 -11.07 9.28 -4.45
N TYR A 219 -10.01 8.86 -3.73
CA TYR A 219 -8.80 9.65 -3.55
C TYR A 219 -8.13 9.95 -4.89
N ILE A 220 -7.90 8.93 -5.73
CA ILE A 220 -7.26 9.08 -7.05
C ILE A 220 -8.02 10.10 -7.91
N LYS A 221 -9.35 10.01 -7.92
CA LYS A 221 -10.22 10.90 -8.70
C LYS A 221 -10.23 12.36 -8.18
N ARG A 222 -10.13 12.55 -6.85
CA ARG A 222 -10.24 13.87 -6.19
C ARG A 222 -8.90 14.40 -5.67
N ARG A 223 -7.79 13.78 -6.06
CA ARG A 223 -6.45 14.14 -5.59
C ARG A 223 -6.18 15.64 -5.73
N SER A 224 -5.82 16.26 -4.62
CA SER A 224 -5.43 17.65 -4.54
C SER A 224 -4.53 17.87 -3.31
N LEU A 225 -3.69 18.91 -3.33
CA LEU A 225 -2.85 19.27 -2.18
C LEU A 225 -3.69 19.49 -0.92
N TRP A 226 -4.86 20.13 -1.04
CA TRP A 226 -5.76 20.35 0.08
C TRP A 226 -6.28 19.04 0.69
N LEU A 227 -6.64 18.08 -0.16
CA LEU A 227 -7.06 16.75 0.31
C LEU A 227 -5.90 16.02 1.02
N ASP A 228 -4.69 16.11 0.49
CA ASP A 228 -3.50 15.50 1.11
C ASP A 228 -3.22 16.10 2.49
N VAL A 229 -3.23 17.44 2.62
CA VAL A 229 -3.08 18.12 3.91
C VAL A 229 -4.16 17.69 4.91
N ARG A 230 -5.41 17.61 4.46
CA ARG A 230 -6.54 17.17 5.31
C ARG A 230 -6.36 15.72 5.79
N ILE A 231 -5.93 14.81 4.90
CA ILE A 231 -5.67 13.41 5.26
C ILE A 231 -4.53 13.32 6.27
N ILE A 232 -3.44 14.07 6.08
CA ILE A 232 -2.31 14.11 7.02
C ILE A 232 -2.78 14.64 8.39
N ALA A 233 -3.54 15.74 8.43
CA ALA A 233 -4.05 16.30 9.68
C ALA A 233 -4.94 15.30 10.45
N ILE A 234 -5.85 14.60 9.74
CA ILE A 234 -6.70 13.57 10.34
C ILE A 234 -5.86 12.39 10.84
N THR A 235 -4.84 11.97 10.07
CA THR A 235 -3.93 10.89 10.48
C THR A 235 -3.19 11.25 11.76
N MET A 236 -2.64 12.46 11.85
CA MET A 236 -1.98 12.94 13.07
C MET A 236 -2.94 12.97 14.26
N TYR A 237 -4.17 13.43 14.05
CA TYR A 237 -5.20 13.45 15.10
C TYR A 237 -5.54 12.02 15.58
N ILE A 238 -5.72 11.06 14.66
CA ILE A 238 -5.98 9.65 15.00
C ILE A 238 -4.80 9.05 15.78
N CYS A 239 -3.57 9.31 15.36
CA CYS A 239 -2.36 8.85 16.05
C CYS A 239 -2.26 9.42 17.47
N LEU A 240 -2.56 10.73 17.66
CA LEU A 240 -2.51 11.39 18.97
C LEU A 240 -3.60 10.86 19.91
N LEU A 241 -4.80 10.61 19.41
CA LEU A 241 -5.90 10.07 20.22
C LEU A 241 -5.81 8.56 20.48
N LYS A 242 -4.77 7.88 19.95
CA LYS A 242 -4.59 6.41 20.07
C LYS A 242 -5.80 5.59 19.57
N LYS A 243 -6.64 6.18 18.71
CA LYS A 243 -7.77 5.46 18.10
C LYS A 243 -7.30 4.72 16.86
N GLY A 244 -7.43 3.38 16.86
CA GLY A 244 -7.16 2.54 15.68
C GLY A 244 -5.75 1.96 15.57
N ALA A 245 -5.00 1.89 16.68
CA ALA A 245 -3.80 1.05 16.75
C ALA A 245 -4.20 -0.34 17.26
N CYS A 246 -4.15 -1.35 16.39
CA CYS A 246 -4.13 -2.77 16.77
C CYS A 246 -2.70 -3.23 16.95
#